data_66c416d5cfce977c8004d6297560ee2f
#
_entry.id   66c416d5cfce977c8004d6297560ee2f
#
_cell.length_a   1.000
_cell.length_b   1.000
_cell.length_c   1.000
_cell.angle_alpha   90.00
_cell.angle_beta   90.00
_cell.angle_gamma   90.00
#
_symmetry.space_group_name_H-M   'P 1'
#
loop_
_entity.id
_entity.type
_entity.pdbx_description
1 polymer ?
#
loop_
_entity_poly.entity_id
_entity_poly.type
_entity_poly.pdbx_seq_one_letter_code
_entity_poly.pdbx_strand_id
1 'polypeptide(L)'
;MMTRGQRIQKLRSDNSLSQEAFASVLGVSRQSVSKWESDKAFPDVDKLELMCKSFGVSCDWIITGQEILEEAPPEEPKKKNTVTMSKAGYITLLVLLFITTFSAVGLGVYTVLSSIL
;
A
#
# COMPACT_ATOMS: atom_id res chain seq x y z
N MET A 1 -23.78 14.34 -18.72
CA MET A 1 -22.80 13.27 -18.51
C MET A 1 -21.42 13.79 -18.95
N MET A 2 -20.43 13.66 -18.13
CA MET A 2 -19.08 14.16 -18.45
C MET A 2 -18.42 13.32 -19.54
N THR A 3 -17.75 13.98 -20.47
CA THR A 3 -16.91 13.31 -21.46
C THR A 3 -15.60 12.83 -20.85
N ARG A 4 -14.87 11.99 -21.57
CA ARG A 4 -13.54 11.52 -21.13
C ARG A 4 -12.58 12.69 -20.89
N GLY A 5 -12.58 13.66 -21.79
CA GLY A 5 -11.75 14.86 -21.65
C GLY A 5 -12.13 15.70 -20.45
N GLN A 6 -13.41 15.82 -20.16
CA GLN A 6 -13.91 16.53 -18.98
C GLN A 6 -13.51 15.82 -17.68
N ARG A 7 -13.47 14.49 -17.69
CA ARG A 7 -12.97 13.72 -16.52
C ARG A 7 -11.47 13.94 -16.31
N ILE A 8 -10.69 13.96 -17.36
CA ILE A 8 -9.25 14.30 -17.30
C ILE A 8 -9.05 15.72 -16.75
N GLN A 9 -9.81 16.67 -17.25
CA GLN A 9 -9.77 18.05 -16.75
C GLN A 9 -10.17 18.13 -15.27
N LYS A 10 -11.19 17.44 -14.86
CA LYS A 10 -11.62 17.35 -13.45
C LYS A 10 -10.50 16.76 -12.57
N LEU A 11 -9.87 15.68 -13.00
CA LEU A 11 -8.75 15.07 -12.29
C LEU A 11 -7.62 16.07 -12.09
N ARG A 12 -7.26 16.81 -13.13
CA ARG A 12 -6.24 17.85 -13.07
C ARG A 12 -6.63 18.96 -12.10
N SER A 13 -7.85 19.47 -12.21
CA SER A 13 -8.35 20.56 -11.38
C SER A 13 -8.47 20.18 -9.92
N ASP A 14 -8.92 18.97 -9.62
CA ASP A 14 -9.03 18.46 -8.25
C ASP A 14 -7.65 18.33 -7.57
N ASN A 15 -6.59 18.16 -8.34
CA ASN A 15 -5.21 18.16 -7.85
C ASN A 15 -4.52 19.53 -7.93
N SER A 16 -5.26 20.58 -8.25
CA SER A 16 -4.76 21.97 -8.33
C SER A 16 -3.59 22.14 -9.30
N LEU A 17 -3.58 21.41 -10.40
CA LEU A 17 -2.51 21.45 -11.39
C LEU A 17 -2.92 22.26 -12.62
N SER A 18 -1.96 23.02 -13.17
CA SER A 18 -2.07 23.59 -14.51
C SER A 18 -1.92 22.50 -15.58
N GLN A 19 -2.33 22.78 -16.81
CA GLN A 19 -2.08 21.87 -17.93
C GLN A 19 -0.59 21.55 -18.10
N GLU A 20 0.29 22.53 -17.91
CA GLU A 20 1.75 22.34 -17.98
C GLU A 20 2.26 21.43 -16.86
N ALA A 21 1.83 21.65 -15.64
CA ALA A 21 2.23 20.83 -14.51
C ALA A 21 1.73 19.39 -14.65
N PHE A 22 0.50 19.21 -15.09
CA PHE A 22 -0.08 17.90 -15.37
C PHE A 22 0.68 17.18 -16.49
N ALA A 23 1.01 17.89 -17.57
CA ALA A 23 1.81 17.35 -18.65
C ALA A 23 3.20 16.92 -18.18
N SER A 24 3.84 17.70 -17.32
CA SER A 24 5.15 17.36 -16.73
C SER A 24 5.12 16.07 -15.93
N VAL A 25 4.08 15.84 -15.12
CA VAL A 25 3.92 14.61 -14.36
C VAL A 25 3.83 13.40 -15.30
N LEU A 26 3.17 13.54 -16.42
CA LEU A 26 2.94 12.45 -17.39
C LEU A 26 4.03 12.33 -18.45
N GLY A 27 5.00 13.24 -18.48
CA GLY A 27 6.06 13.26 -19.50
C GLY A 27 5.54 13.54 -20.91
N VAL A 28 4.50 14.35 -21.05
CA VAL A 28 3.90 14.75 -22.33
C VAL A 28 3.92 16.27 -22.50
N SER A 29 3.59 16.75 -23.70
CA SER A 29 3.45 18.17 -23.95
C SER A 29 2.13 18.71 -23.40
N ARG A 30 2.11 20.02 -23.07
CA ARG A 30 0.87 20.72 -22.73
C ARG A 30 -0.18 20.59 -23.81
N GLN A 31 0.22 20.61 -25.09
CA GLN A 31 -0.68 20.44 -26.21
C GLN A 31 -1.40 19.10 -26.22
N SER A 32 -0.72 18.03 -25.82
CA SER A 32 -1.33 16.71 -25.65
C SER A 32 -2.43 16.74 -24.61
N VAL A 33 -2.17 17.34 -23.45
CA VAL A 33 -3.17 17.51 -22.38
C VAL A 33 -4.36 18.32 -22.86
N SER A 34 -4.12 19.40 -23.56
CA SER A 34 -5.17 20.25 -24.13
C SER A 34 -6.07 19.48 -25.12
N LYS A 35 -5.48 18.65 -25.96
CA LYS A 35 -6.22 17.79 -26.89
C LYS A 35 -7.05 16.75 -26.17
N TRP A 36 -6.53 16.16 -25.11
CA TRP A 36 -7.27 15.19 -24.31
C TRP A 36 -8.48 15.83 -23.62
N GLU A 37 -8.29 16.99 -23.01
CA GLU A 37 -9.36 17.70 -22.30
C GLU A 37 -10.47 18.20 -23.23
N SER A 38 -10.14 18.46 -24.48
CA SER A 38 -11.09 18.89 -25.52
C SER A 38 -11.70 17.76 -26.34
N ASP A 39 -11.45 16.50 -25.96
CA ASP A 39 -11.91 15.30 -26.68
C ASP A 39 -11.40 15.17 -28.13
N LYS A 40 -10.34 15.86 -28.48
CA LYS A 40 -9.70 15.76 -29.81
C LYS A 40 -8.75 14.58 -29.91
N ALA A 41 -8.24 14.11 -28.82
CA ALA A 41 -7.39 12.93 -28.69
C ALA A 41 -7.64 12.24 -27.36
N PHE A 42 -7.12 11.04 -27.21
CA PHE A 42 -7.17 10.29 -25.97
C PHE A 42 -5.77 9.77 -25.63
N PRO A 43 -5.37 9.72 -24.34
CA PRO A 43 -4.08 9.18 -23.96
C PRO A 43 -3.96 7.70 -24.38
N ASP A 44 -2.75 7.32 -24.81
CA ASP A 44 -2.46 5.89 -24.99
C ASP A 44 -2.49 5.14 -23.65
N VAL A 45 -2.43 3.81 -23.74
CA VAL A 45 -2.58 2.94 -22.55
C VAL A 45 -1.51 3.25 -21.50
N ASP A 46 -0.27 3.48 -21.93
CA ASP A 46 0.84 3.74 -21.02
C ASP A 46 0.66 5.06 -20.26
N LYS A 47 0.20 6.11 -20.95
CA LYS A 47 -0.09 7.40 -20.33
C LYS A 47 -1.33 7.36 -19.45
N LEU A 48 -2.33 6.63 -19.86
CA LEU A 48 -3.53 6.41 -19.06
C LEU A 48 -3.21 5.66 -17.74
N GLU A 49 -2.42 4.61 -17.83
CA GLU A 49 -1.96 3.87 -16.65
C GLU A 49 -1.15 4.75 -15.71
N LEU A 50 -0.20 5.51 -16.24
CA LEU A 50 0.61 6.45 -15.47
C LEU A 50 -0.28 7.49 -14.76
N MET A 51 -1.26 8.03 -15.46
CA MET A 51 -2.24 8.97 -14.92
C MET A 51 -3.02 8.37 -13.76
N CYS A 52 -3.53 7.18 -13.93
CA CYS A 52 -4.31 6.49 -12.90
C CYS A 52 -3.46 6.19 -11.65
N LYS A 53 -2.23 5.73 -11.82
CA LYS A 53 -1.29 5.47 -10.72
C LYS A 53 -0.83 6.74 -10.02
N SER A 54 -0.50 7.78 -10.77
CA SER A 54 0.01 9.03 -10.22
C SER A 54 -1.01 9.78 -9.37
N PHE A 55 -2.28 9.69 -9.73
CA PHE A 55 -3.37 10.42 -9.07
C PHE A 55 -4.30 9.52 -8.24
N GLY A 56 -4.05 8.22 -8.20
CA GLY A 56 -4.80 7.30 -7.38
C GLY A 56 -6.26 7.14 -7.78
N VAL A 57 -6.57 7.22 -9.07
CA VAL A 57 -7.91 7.05 -9.63
C VAL A 57 -8.02 5.79 -10.45
N SER A 58 -9.25 5.28 -10.59
CA SER A 58 -9.53 4.13 -11.45
C SER A 58 -9.45 4.55 -12.93
N CYS A 59 -8.77 3.73 -13.74
CA CYS A 59 -8.77 3.91 -15.19
C CYS A 59 -10.18 3.74 -15.76
N ASP A 60 -10.99 2.86 -15.19
CA ASP A 60 -12.37 2.67 -15.60
C ASP A 60 -13.21 3.94 -15.41
N TRP A 61 -12.98 4.66 -14.33
CA TRP A 61 -13.65 5.95 -14.13
C TRP A 61 -13.31 6.96 -15.23
N ILE A 62 -12.03 7.04 -15.64
CA ILE A 62 -11.63 7.96 -16.71
C ILE A 62 -12.27 7.55 -18.04
N ILE A 63 -12.34 6.27 -18.34
CA ILE A 63 -12.82 5.73 -19.62
C ILE A 63 -14.35 5.74 -19.67
N THR A 64 -15.02 5.26 -18.65
CA THR A 64 -16.46 5.00 -18.65
C THR A 64 -17.26 5.99 -17.81
N GLY A 65 -16.63 6.69 -16.88
CA GLY A 65 -17.29 7.53 -15.89
C GLY A 65 -17.96 6.77 -14.75
N GLN A 66 -17.81 5.48 -14.71
CA GLN A 66 -18.29 4.65 -13.61
C GLN A 66 -17.10 4.39 -12.67
N GLU A 67 -17.24 4.83 -11.43
CA GLU A 67 -16.48 4.18 -10.37
C GLU A 67 -17.01 2.75 -10.28
N ILE A 68 -16.28 1.83 -10.86
CA ILE A 68 -16.37 0.48 -10.38
C ILE A 68 -15.76 0.61 -8.97
N LEU A 69 -16.65 0.63 -7.97
CA LEU A 69 -16.24 0.16 -6.67
C LEU A 69 -15.80 -1.27 -6.95
N GLU A 70 -14.50 -1.46 -7.25
CA GLU A 70 -13.93 -2.76 -7.05
C GLU A 70 -14.30 -3.08 -5.61
N GLU A 71 -15.28 -3.98 -5.43
CA GLU A 71 -15.26 -4.81 -4.24
C GLU A 71 -13.81 -5.24 -4.18
N ALA A 72 -13.08 -4.70 -3.21
CA ALA A 72 -11.68 -5.00 -2.99
C ALA A 72 -11.55 -6.49 -3.27
N PRO A 73 -10.73 -6.93 -4.26
CA PRO A 73 -10.73 -8.32 -4.69
C PRO A 73 -10.74 -9.12 -3.43
N PRO A 74 -11.70 -10.06 -3.23
CA PRO A 74 -11.93 -10.68 -1.94
C PRO A 74 -10.56 -10.91 -1.38
N GLU A 75 -10.19 -10.19 -0.32
CA GLU A 75 -8.81 -10.19 0.16
C GLU A 75 -8.48 -11.65 0.17
N GLU A 76 -7.65 -12.12 -0.77
CA GLU A 76 -7.15 -13.47 -0.69
C GLU A 76 -6.78 -13.57 0.77
N PRO A 77 -7.42 -14.45 1.55
CA PRO A 77 -7.21 -14.42 2.98
C PRO A 77 -5.72 -14.30 3.08
N LYS A 78 -5.26 -13.08 3.42
CA LYS A 78 -3.82 -12.83 3.60
C LYS A 78 -3.47 -14.03 4.36
N LYS A 79 -2.75 -15.00 3.73
CA LYS A 79 -2.32 -16.16 4.45
C LYS A 79 -1.78 -15.53 5.70
N LYS A 80 -2.62 -15.49 6.73
CA LYS A 80 -2.15 -15.19 8.04
C LYS A 80 -1.04 -16.18 8.10
N ASN A 81 0.18 -15.75 7.84
CA ASN A 81 1.31 -16.56 8.13
C ASN A 81 1.08 -16.90 9.58
N THR A 82 0.32 -17.95 9.71
CA THR A 82 -0.05 -18.54 10.94
C THR A 82 1.26 -18.78 11.59
N VAL A 83 1.44 -18.06 12.70
CA VAL A 83 2.63 -18.17 13.52
C VAL A 83 3.83 -17.37 13.02
N THR A 84 3.66 -16.10 12.75
CA THR A 84 4.60 -15.18 13.32
C THR A 84 4.11 -14.95 14.76
N MET A 85 4.56 -15.76 15.68
CA MET A 85 4.66 -15.31 17.05
C MET A 85 5.20 -13.88 16.95
N SER A 86 4.44 -12.89 17.42
CA SER A 86 4.98 -11.54 17.49
C SER A 86 6.36 -11.65 18.12
N LYS A 87 7.33 -10.90 17.65
CA LYS A 87 8.69 -10.91 18.27
C LYS A 87 8.59 -10.80 19.79
N ALA A 88 7.59 -10.12 20.29
CA ALA A 88 7.26 -10.04 21.73
C ALA A 88 6.87 -11.38 22.32
N GLY A 89 6.09 -12.21 21.67
CA GLY A 89 5.71 -13.55 22.17
C GLY A 89 6.90 -14.52 22.16
N TYR A 90 7.75 -14.45 21.18
CA TYR A 90 8.98 -15.24 21.11
C TYR A 90 9.97 -14.84 22.22
N ILE A 91 10.18 -13.57 22.47
CA ILE A 91 11.03 -13.05 23.52
C ILE A 91 10.50 -13.44 24.90
N THR A 92 9.19 -13.34 25.14
CA THR A 92 8.56 -13.78 26.39
C THR A 92 8.73 -15.27 26.65
N LEU A 93 8.58 -16.10 25.62
CA LEU A 93 8.81 -17.53 25.72
C LEU A 93 10.28 -17.84 26.05
N LEU A 94 11.23 -17.21 25.41
CA LEU A 94 12.66 -17.35 25.69
C LEU A 94 13.03 -16.92 27.12
N VAL A 95 12.47 -15.81 27.58
CA VAL A 95 12.68 -15.31 28.95
C VAL A 95 12.12 -16.29 29.97
N LEU A 96 10.94 -16.83 29.75
CA LEU A 96 10.35 -17.85 30.62
C LEU A 96 11.19 -19.13 30.68
N LEU A 97 11.67 -19.63 29.54
CA LEU A 97 12.58 -20.76 29.48
C LEU A 97 13.90 -20.49 30.20
N PHE A 98 14.44 -19.30 30.04
CA PHE A 98 15.67 -18.91 30.72
C PHE A 98 15.50 -18.83 32.25
N ILE A 99 14.39 -18.26 32.73
CA ILE A 99 14.07 -18.19 34.15
C ILE A 99 13.91 -19.58 34.75
N THR A 100 13.22 -20.50 34.08
CA THR A 100 13.02 -21.86 34.56
C THR A 100 14.31 -22.67 34.63
N THR A 101 15.17 -22.55 33.63
CA THR A 101 16.48 -23.22 33.62
C THR A 101 17.44 -22.62 34.67
N PHE A 102 17.45 -21.32 34.81
CA PHE A 102 18.27 -20.65 35.81
C PHE A 102 17.82 -20.95 37.25
N SER A 103 16.51 -21.02 37.50
CA SER A 103 15.94 -21.42 38.79
C SER A 103 16.31 -22.88 39.16
N ALA A 104 16.27 -23.80 38.22
CA ALA A 104 16.67 -25.19 38.45
C ALA A 104 18.17 -25.32 38.78
N VAL A 105 19.02 -24.61 38.08
CA VAL A 105 20.46 -24.57 38.37
C VAL A 105 20.73 -23.92 39.72
N GLY A 106 20.06 -22.82 40.08
CA GLY A 106 20.19 -22.13 41.34
C GLY A 106 19.81 -23.03 42.55
N LEU A 107 18.75 -23.78 42.43
CA LEU A 107 18.34 -24.77 43.43
C LEU A 107 19.34 -25.91 43.55
N GLY A 108 19.90 -26.42 42.47
CA GLY A 108 20.93 -27.43 42.45
C GLY A 108 22.20 -26.98 43.15
N VAL A 109 22.65 -25.76 42.87
CA VAL A 109 23.85 -25.14 43.50
C VAL A 109 23.58 -24.92 45.01
N TYR A 110 22.39 -24.45 45.37
CA TYR A 110 22.05 -24.23 46.78
C TYR A 110 22.05 -25.54 47.62
N THR A 111 21.49 -26.62 47.08
CA THR A 111 21.46 -27.91 47.73
C THR A 111 22.87 -28.51 47.90
N VAL A 112 23.73 -28.39 46.91
CA VAL A 112 25.11 -28.82 46.95
C VAL A 112 25.89 -28.01 48.01
N LEU A 113 25.77 -26.69 48.03
CA LEU A 113 26.39 -25.82 49.00
C LEU A 113 25.91 -26.09 50.44
N SER A 114 24.62 -26.32 50.65
CA SER A 114 24.05 -26.64 51.96
C SER A 114 24.47 -28.03 52.48
N SER A 115 24.82 -28.95 51.58
CA SER A 115 25.34 -30.28 52.01
C SER A 115 26.81 -30.31 52.30
N ILE A 116 27.59 -29.32 51.82
CA ILE A 116 29.04 -29.16 52.07
C ILE A 116 29.29 -28.37 53.36
N LEU A 117 28.36 -27.48 53.72
CA LEU A 117 28.40 -26.69 54.95
C LEU A 117 27.70 -27.44 56.09
#